data_61db9ed623671016ed6f87b77cc4c77b
#
_entry.id   61db9ed623671016ed6f87b77cc4c77b
#
_cell.length_a   1.000
_cell.length_b   1.000
_cell.length_c   1.000
_cell.angle_alpha   90.00
_cell.angle_beta   90.00
_cell.angle_gamma   90.00
#
_symmetry.space_group_name_H-M   'P 1'
#
loop_
_entity.id
_entity.type
_entity.pdbx_description
1 polymer ?
#
loop_
_entity_poly.entity_id
_entity_poly.type
_entity_poly.pdbx_seq_one_letter_code
_entity_poly.pdbx_strand_id
1 'polypeptide(L)'
;MKLEKKDFIEIDFTGKVKDGEVFDSTIKEDLEKLHHGHDHPIEAKPFIFSLGEGMFLKSLEDFLMEKDPGQYTVELAPENAFGNRDSSLIQMMPLKIFREHNTNPVPGVLFNFDGRIGKALTVSSGRVMVDFNNPLAGKTVIYNINXXXXEKNWKNY
;
A
#
# COMPACT_ATOMS: atom_id res chain seq x y z
N MET A 1 -28.87 3.28 4.52
CA MET A 1 -28.29 4.24 5.48
C MET A 1 -26.90 4.64 4.98
N LYS A 2 -26.67 5.92 4.84
CA LYS A 2 -25.45 6.40 4.22
C LYS A 2 -24.30 6.51 5.23
N LEU A 3 -23.11 6.18 4.79
CA LEU A 3 -21.92 6.30 5.62
C LEU A 3 -21.56 7.77 5.80
N GLU A 4 -21.20 8.15 7.01
CA GLU A 4 -20.90 9.53 7.35
C GLU A 4 -19.61 9.61 8.14
N LYS A 5 -19.05 10.82 8.17
CA LYS A 5 -17.82 11.06 8.92
C LYS A 5 -18.00 10.62 10.37
N LYS A 6 -16.99 9.98 10.90
CA LYS A 6 -16.91 9.46 12.27
C LYS A 6 -17.75 8.22 12.52
N ASP A 7 -18.40 7.70 11.49
CA ASP A 7 -18.99 6.38 11.64
C ASP A 7 -17.88 5.35 11.79
N PHE A 8 -18.05 4.40 12.69
CA PHE A 8 -17.16 3.24 12.72
C PHE A 8 -17.65 2.26 11.67
N ILE A 9 -16.77 1.90 10.77
CA ILE A 9 -17.16 0.95 9.73
C ILE A 9 -16.19 -0.22 9.73
N GLU A 10 -16.73 -1.35 9.33
CA GLU A 10 -15.96 -2.58 9.20
C GLU A 10 -15.95 -2.96 7.74
N ILE A 11 -14.78 -3.14 7.18
CA ILE A 11 -14.67 -3.48 5.77
C ILE A 11 -13.76 -4.67 5.55
N ASP A 12 -14.04 -5.40 4.49
CA ASP A 12 -13.07 -6.28 3.88
C ASP A 12 -12.63 -5.61 2.59
N PHE A 13 -11.35 -5.73 2.29
CA PHE A 13 -10.87 -5.15 1.05
C PHE A 13 -9.68 -5.91 0.49
N THR A 14 -9.46 -5.74 -0.80
CA THR A 14 -8.26 -6.18 -1.47
C THR A 14 -7.83 -5.05 -2.39
N GLY A 15 -6.56 -4.66 -2.27
CA GLY A 15 -5.96 -3.69 -3.15
C GLY A 15 -4.95 -4.35 -4.05
N LYS A 16 -5.02 -4.00 -5.34
CA LYS A 16 -4.06 -4.56 -6.28
C LYS A 16 -3.65 -3.50 -7.29
N VAL A 17 -2.47 -3.68 -7.87
CA VAL A 17 -2.04 -2.86 -8.98
C VAL A 17 -2.86 -3.25 -10.21
N LYS A 18 -3.34 -2.25 -10.95
CA LYS A 18 -4.09 -2.55 -12.17
C LYS A 18 -3.23 -3.41 -13.10
N ASP A 19 -3.80 -4.50 -13.55
CA ASP A 19 -3.09 -5.47 -14.40
C ASP A 19 -1.86 -6.05 -13.70
N GLY A 20 -1.84 -6.04 -12.39
CA GLY A 20 -0.72 -6.52 -11.61
C GLY A 20 -1.17 -7.32 -10.41
N GLU A 21 -0.37 -7.26 -9.36
CA GLU A 21 -0.54 -8.15 -8.22
C GLU A 21 -1.18 -7.45 -7.03
N VAL A 22 -1.76 -8.27 -6.16
CA VAL A 22 -2.31 -7.81 -4.88
C VAL A 22 -1.17 -7.27 -4.02
N PHE A 23 -1.42 -6.14 -3.35
CA PHE A 23 -0.42 -5.60 -2.41
C PHE A 23 -0.97 -5.48 -0.99
N ASP A 24 -2.26 -5.60 -0.80
CA ASP A 24 -2.83 -5.52 0.54
C ASP A 24 -4.21 -6.15 0.53
N SER A 25 -4.59 -6.77 1.63
CA SER A 25 -5.90 -7.39 1.71
C SER A 25 -6.25 -7.75 3.14
N THR A 26 -7.55 -7.83 3.42
CA THR A 26 -8.06 -8.41 4.65
C THR A 26 -8.56 -9.83 4.44
N ILE A 27 -8.53 -10.32 3.21
CA ILE A 27 -9.10 -11.61 2.84
C ILE A 27 -8.00 -12.65 2.76
N LYS A 28 -8.20 -13.79 3.42
CA LYS A 28 -7.15 -14.79 3.59
C LYS A 28 -6.58 -15.26 2.25
N GLU A 29 -7.44 -15.57 1.29
CA GLU A 29 -6.97 -16.08 0.01
C GLU A 29 -6.05 -15.08 -0.69
N ASP A 30 -6.40 -13.80 -0.60
CA ASP A 30 -5.61 -12.77 -1.25
C ASP A 30 -4.33 -12.48 -0.47
N LEU A 31 -4.39 -12.53 0.85
CA LEU A 31 -3.20 -12.35 1.67
C LEU A 31 -2.18 -13.45 1.43
N GLU A 32 -2.63 -14.66 1.19
CA GLU A 32 -1.72 -15.76 0.93
C GLU A 32 -0.92 -15.54 -0.34
N LYS A 33 -1.51 -14.90 -1.33
CA LYS A 33 -0.77 -14.53 -2.53
C LYS A 33 0.34 -13.54 -2.22
N LEU A 34 0.06 -12.62 -1.32
CA LEU A 34 0.99 -11.57 -0.96
C LEU A 34 2.16 -12.10 -0.15
N HIS A 35 1.88 -13.00 0.79
CA HIS A 35 2.87 -13.54 1.72
C HIS A 35 3.34 -14.93 1.31
N HIS A 36 3.41 -15.13 0.03
CA HIS A 36 3.84 -16.40 -0.53
C HIS A 36 5.22 -16.78 0.01
N GLY A 37 5.33 -17.99 0.55
CA GLY A 37 6.59 -18.48 1.07
C GLY A 37 6.93 -18.12 2.50
N HIS A 38 6.07 -17.37 3.17
CA HIS A 38 6.29 -17.04 4.57
C HIS A 38 5.96 -18.22 5.47
N ASP A 39 6.70 -18.31 6.57
CA ASP A 39 6.51 -19.40 7.53
C ASP A 39 5.43 -19.10 8.54
N HIS A 40 5.17 -17.82 8.82
CA HIS A 40 4.19 -17.51 9.85
C HIS A 40 2.78 -17.63 9.34
N PRO A 41 1.85 -17.94 10.25
CA PRO A 41 0.44 -17.91 9.86
C PRO A 41 0.04 -16.49 9.46
N ILE A 42 -0.85 -16.42 8.49
CA ILE A 42 -1.40 -15.15 8.04
C ILE A 42 -2.73 -14.94 8.73
N GLU A 43 -2.86 -13.82 9.42
CA GLU A 43 -4.10 -13.50 10.11
C GLU A 43 -4.91 -12.53 9.28
N ALA A 44 -6.00 -13.02 8.72
CA ALA A 44 -6.90 -12.20 7.92
C ALA A 44 -8.08 -11.81 8.76
N LYS A 45 -8.35 -10.51 8.84
CA LYS A 45 -9.51 -10.04 9.57
C LYS A 45 -9.96 -8.70 9.00
N PRO A 46 -11.23 -8.39 9.14
CA PRO A 46 -11.74 -7.13 8.62
C PRO A 46 -11.06 -5.93 9.27
N PHE A 47 -11.02 -4.84 8.53
CA PHE A 47 -10.45 -3.58 8.99
C PHE A 47 -11.57 -2.73 9.56
N ILE A 48 -11.41 -2.29 10.80
CA ILE A 48 -12.41 -1.48 11.49
C ILE A 48 -11.81 -0.13 11.75
N PHE A 49 -12.48 0.93 11.31
CA PHE A 49 -11.94 2.27 11.49
C PHE A 49 -13.05 3.32 11.50
N SER A 50 -12.69 4.52 11.97
CA SER A 50 -13.58 5.66 11.99
C SER A 50 -13.45 6.42 10.69
N LEU A 51 -14.53 6.48 9.93
CA LEU A 51 -14.51 7.06 8.59
C LEU A 51 -14.18 8.55 8.64
N GLY A 52 -13.29 8.99 7.76
CA GLY A 52 -12.97 10.40 7.65
C GLY A 52 -11.89 10.88 8.60
N GLU A 53 -11.24 9.98 9.33
CA GLU A 53 -10.21 10.35 10.30
C GLU A 53 -8.79 10.05 9.80
N GLY A 54 -8.65 9.68 8.55
CA GLY A 54 -7.31 9.45 8.00
C GLY A 54 -6.73 8.08 8.29
N MET A 55 -7.54 7.13 8.66
CA MET A 55 -7.06 5.79 9.00
C MET A 55 -6.95 4.88 7.78
N PHE A 56 -7.50 5.29 6.68
CA PHE A 56 -7.46 4.55 5.42
C PHE A 56 -7.04 5.52 4.35
N LEU A 57 -6.83 5.05 3.13
CA LEU A 57 -6.41 5.94 2.04
C LEU A 57 -7.47 7.03 1.84
N LYS A 58 -7.03 8.28 1.75
CA LYS A 58 -7.97 9.40 1.75
C LYS A 58 -8.98 9.31 0.61
N SER A 59 -8.54 8.95 -0.59
CA SER A 59 -9.47 8.86 -1.71
C SER A 59 -10.54 7.81 -1.47
N LEU A 60 -10.20 6.72 -0.78
CA LEU A 60 -11.17 5.70 -0.46
C LEU A 60 -12.13 6.15 0.62
N GLU A 61 -11.62 6.86 1.62
CA GLU A 61 -12.52 7.41 2.65
C GLU A 61 -13.50 8.41 2.03
N ASP A 62 -12.99 9.27 1.15
CA ASP A 62 -13.86 10.22 0.47
C ASP A 62 -14.90 9.52 -0.40
N PHE A 63 -14.48 8.47 -1.08
CA PHE A 63 -15.42 7.71 -1.91
C PHE A 63 -16.53 7.09 -1.10
N LEU A 64 -16.19 6.55 0.08
CA LEU A 64 -17.17 5.84 0.90
C LEU A 64 -18.17 6.79 1.57
N MET A 65 -17.82 8.05 1.74
CA MET A 65 -18.75 9.00 2.33
C MET A 65 -20.00 9.11 1.48
N GLU A 66 -21.14 9.13 2.12
CA GLU A 66 -22.46 9.25 1.48
C GLU A 66 -22.86 8.01 0.67
N LYS A 67 -22.11 6.93 0.78
CA LYS A 67 -22.47 5.67 0.14
C LYS A 67 -23.22 4.78 1.13
N ASP A 68 -24.03 3.89 0.62
CA ASP A 68 -24.63 2.85 1.44
C ASP A 68 -23.62 1.74 1.66
N PRO A 69 -23.69 1.02 2.79
CA PRO A 69 -22.87 -0.19 2.92
C PRO A 69 -23.13 -1.13 1.76
N GLY A 70 -22.07 -1.80 1.33
CA GLY A 70 -22.17 -2.71 0.20
C GLY A 70 -20.82 -2.93 -0.44
N GLN A 71 -20.85 -3.46 -1.64
CA GLN A 71 -19.63 -3.82 -2.36
C GLN A 71 -19.34 -2.79 -3.43
N TYR A 72 -18.05 -2.39 -3.50
CA TYR A 72 -17.61 -1.39 -4.46
C TYR A 72 -16.27 -1.78 -5.04
N THR A 73 -16.05 -1.39 -6.29
CA THR A 73 -14.75 -1.50 -6.94
C THR A 73 -14.32 -0.09 -7.30
N VAL A 74 -13.15 0.32 -6.84
CA VAL A 74 -12.67 1.68 -7.05
C VAL A 74 -11.31 1.64 -7.70
N GLU A 75 -11.19 2.32 -8.82
CA GLU A 75 -9.90 2.44 -9.50
C GLU A 75 -9.33 3.83 -9.23
N LEU A 76 -8.08 3.88 -8.78
CA LEU A 76 -7.44 5.14 -8.42
C LEU A 76 -6.19 5.34 -9.26
N ALA A 77 -6.13 6.50 -9.91
CA ALA A 77 -4.91 6.93 -10.58
C ALA A 77 -3.82 7.20 -9.54
N PRO A 78 -2.55 7.23 -9.94
CA PRO A 78 -1.48 7.41 -8.96
C PRO A 78 -1.65 8.61 -8.06
N GLU A 79 -2.07 9.75 -8.60
CA GLU A 79 -2.18 10.96 -7.79
C GLU A 79 -3.26 10.85 -6.73
N ASN A 80 -4.19 9.92 -6.87
CA ASN A 80 -5.22 9.68 -5.87
C ASN A 80 -4.94 8.45 -5.03
N ALA A 81 -3.79 7.83 -5.22
CA ALA A 81 -3.40 6.62 -4.50
C ALA A 81 -2.08 6.86 -3.78
N PHE A 82 -0.99 6.33 -4.30
CA PHE A 82 0.30 6.40 -3.62
C PHE A 82 1.23 7.44 -4.22
N GLY A 83 0.70 8.31 -5.06
CA GLY A 83 1.44 9.42 -5.60
C GLY A 83 2.20 9.07 -6.85
N ASN A 84 2.73 10.09 -7.49
CA ASN A 84 3.54 9.93 -8.68
C ASN A 84 4.98 9.66 -8.29
N ARG A 85 5.74 9.08 -9.21
CA ARG A 85 7.15 8.86 -8.97
C ARG A 85 7.89 10.21 -8.96
N ASP A 86 8.87 10.31 -8.09
CA ASP A 86 9.66 11.52 -7.92
C ASP A 86 11.10 11.18 -8.31
N SER A 87 11.58 11.78 -9.39
CA SER A 87 12.91 11.45 -9.89
C SER A 87 14.01 11.87 -8.91
N SER A 88 13.75 12.84 -8.04
CA SER A 88 14.75 13.22 -7.05
C SER A 88 14.98 12.13 -6.00
N LEU A 89 14.08 11.16 -5.92
CA LEU A 89 14.23 10.04 -5.00
C LEU A 89 15.03 8.89 -5.63
N ILE A 90 15.49 9.04 -6.85
CA ILE A 90 16.42 8.10 -7.45
C ILE A 90 17.80 8.71 -7.29
N GLN A 91 18.62 8.03 -6.47
CA GLN A 91 19.90 8.62 -6.07
C GLN A 91 21.04 7.67 -6.36
N MET A 92 22.19 8.25 -6.68
CA MET A 92 23.39 7.48 -6.95
C MET A 92 24.12 7.21 -5.64
N MET A 93 24.49 5.97 -5.42
CA MET A 93 25.28 5.59 -4.26
C MET A 93 26.51 4.83 -4.72
N PRO A 94 27.69 5.11 -4.12
CA PRO A 94 28.90 4.37 -4.51
C PRO A 94 28.77 2.89 -4.18
N LEU A 95 29.23 2.05 -5.07
CA LEU A 95 29.25 0.60 -4.83
C LEU A 95 30.05 0.26 -3.58
N LYS A 96 31.02 1.07 -3.26
CA LYS A 96 31.88 0.88 -2.11
C LYS A 96 31.07 0.78 -0.80
N ILE A 97 29.99 1.58 -0.69
CA ILE A 97 29.17 1.56 0.52
C ILE A 97 28.56 0.18 0.72
N PHE A 98 28.10 -0.43 -0.36
CA PHE A 98 27.49 -1.76 -0.28
C PHE A 98 28.54 -2.80 0.10
N ARG A 99 29.73 -2.69 -0.47
CA ARG A 99 30.79 -3.66 -0.17
C ARG A 99 31.26 -3.56 1.26
N GLU A 100 31.28 -2.35 1.82
CA GLU A 100 31.68 -2.16 3.20
C GLU A 100 30.72 -2.85 4.16
N HIS A 101 29.47 -3.07 3.74
CA HIS A 101 28.49 -3.76 4.53
C HIS A 101 28.28 -5.21 4.08
N ASN A 102 29.25 -5.74 3.33
CA ASN A 102 29.21 -7.12 2.84
C ASN A 102 27.94 -7.42 2.06
N THR A 103 27.53 -6.45 1.26
CA THR A 103 26.31 -6.55 0.48
C THR A 103 26.66 -6.44 -0.98
N ASN A 104 26.00 -7.26 -1.80
CA ASN A 104 26.20 -7.24 -3.23
C ASN A 104 24.94 -6.73 -3.90
N PRO A 105 24.91 -5.49 -4.36
CA PRO A 105 23.68 -4.96 -4.97
C PRO A 105 23.46 -5.59 -6.34
N VAL A 106 22.25 -6.10 -6.52
CA VAL A 106 21.82 -6.69 -7.77
C VAL A 106 20.56 -5.93 -8.19
N PRO A 107 20.44 -5.55 -9.47
CA PRO A 107 19.24 -4.83 -9.90
C PRO A 107 17.97 -5.55 -9.47
N GLY A 108 17.03 -4.80 -8.92
CA GLY A 108 15.77 -5.33 -8.44
C GLY A 108 15.72 -5.65 -6.95
N VAL A 109 16.87 -5.68 -6.29
CA VAL A 109 16.91 -6.05 -4.88
C VAL A 109 16.62 -4.84 -4.01
N LEU A 110 15.89 -5.06 -2.92
CA LEU A 110 15.56 -4.02 -1.95
C LEU A 110 16.60 -3.99 -0.84
N PHE A 111 16.91 -2.79 -0.39
CA PHE A 111 17.84 -2.57 0.72
C PHE A 111 17.23 -1.63 1.74
N ASN A 112 17.59 -1.83 3.00
CA ASN A 112 17.13 -0.96 4.07
C ASN A 112 18.31 -0.07 4.50
N PHE A 113 18.18 1.23 4.30
CA PHE A 113 19.19 2.22 4.68
C PHE A 113 18.70 3.00 5.89
N ASP A 114 18.85 2.42 7.06
CA ASP A 114 18.41 3.05 8.31
C ASP A 114 16.92 3.41 8.28
N GLY A 115 16.12 2.46 7.83
CA GLY A 115 14.69 2.66 7.79
C GLY A 115 14.14 3.12 6.47
N ARG A 116 14.99 3.63 5.59
CA ARG A 116 14.56 3.97 4.23
C ARG A 116 14.77 2.76 3.34
N ILE A 117 13.73 2.36 2.65
CA ILE A 117 13.81 1.23 1.74
C ILE A 117 14.12 1.74 0.34
N GLY A 118 15.18 1.23 -0.25
CA GLY A 118 15.56 1.58 -1.60
C GLY A 118 15.72 0.34 -2.45
N LYS A 119 15.42 0.49 -3.74
CA LYS A 119 15.53 -0.60 -4.70
C LYS A 119 16.68 -0.30 -5.65
N ALA A 120 17.61 -1.23 -5.77
CA ALA A 120 18.70 -1.07 -6.74
C ALA A 120 18.13 -1.16 -8.14
N LEU A 121 18.39 -0.15 -8.96
CA LEU A 121 17.93 -0.14 -10.34
C LEU A 121 19.02 -0.61 -11.30
N THR A 122 20.21 0.00 -11.19
CA THR A 122 21.33 -0.35 -12.03
C THR A 122 22.61 -0.36 -11.22
N VAL A 123 23.53 -1.20 -11.64
CA VAL A 123 24.87 -1.26 -11.05
C VAL A 123 25.85 -1.16 -12.19
N SER A 124 26.65 -0.11 -12.21
CA SER A 124 27.53 0.13 -13.36
C SER A 124 28.66 1.06 -12.96
N SER A 125 29.88 0.69 -13.32
CA SER A 125 31.05 1.55 -13.16
C SER A 125 31.22 2.06 -11.71
N GLY A 126 31.01 1.17 -10.75
CA GLY A 126 31.17 1.53 -9.35
C GLY A 126 30.05 2.35 -8.77
N ARG A 127 28.94 2.49 -9.47
CA ARG A 127 27.79 3.27 -9.03
C ARG A 127 26.55 2.41 -8.99
N VAL A 128 25.73 2.67 -7.98
CA VAL A 128 24.43 2.00 -7.88
C VAL A 128 23.35 3.07 -7.88
N MET A 129 22.42 2.98 -8.81
CA MET A 129 21.26 3.88 -8.80
C MET A 129 20.21 3.23 -7.93
N VAL A 130 19.79 3.95 -6.89
CA VAL A 130 18.83 3.43 -5.91
C VAL A 130 17.57 4.26 -5.94
N ASP A 131 16.44 3.58 -6.01
CA ASP A 131 15.12 4.20 -6.09
C ASP A 131 14.47 4.15 -4.72
N PHE A 132 14.27 5.31 -4.11
CA PHE A 132 13.63 5.41 -2.80
C PHE A 132 12.16 5.77 -2.87
N ASN A 133 11.57 5.75 -4.05
CA ASN A 133 10.12 5.96 -4.18
C ASN A 133 9.35 4.84 -3.49
N ASN A 134 8.16 5.18 -3.02
CA ASN A 134 7.22 4.16 -2.59
C ASN A 134 7.04 3.17 -3.75
N PRO A 135 7.13 1.87 -3.51
CA PRO A 135 7.00 0.91 -4.61
C PRO A 135 5.71 1.03 -5.40
N LEU A 136 4.66 1.58 -4.80
CA LEU A 136 3.38 1.75 -5.49
C LEU A 136 3.25 3.12 -6.16
N ALA A 137 4.24 3.99 -6.02
CA ALA A 137 4.20 5.30 -6.67
C ALA A 137 4.16 5.11 -8.19
N GLY A 138 3.34 5.92 -8.84
CA GLY A 138 3.19 5.88 -10.29
C GLY A 138 2.26 4.79 -10.77
N LYS A 139 1.64 4.05 -9.86
CA LYS A 139 0.81 2.92 -10.24
C LYS A 139 -0.67 3.24 -10.07
N THR A 140 -1.46 2.82 -11.03
CA THR A 140 -2.92 2.83 -10.89
C THR A 140 -3.29 1.59 -10.09
N VAL A 141 -4.15 1.78 -9.09
CA VAL A 141 -4.53 0.67 -8.23
C VAL A 141 -6.04 0.47 -8.26
N ILE A 142 -6.45 -0.73 -7.92
CA ILE A 142 -7.86 -1.10 -7.87
C ILE A 142 -8.14 -1.69 -6.51
N TYR A 143 -9.16 -1.13 -5.85
CA TYR A 143 -9.61 -1.65 -4.56
C TYR A 143 -10.99 -2.26 -4.71
N ASN A 144 -11.12 -3.49 -4.25
CA ASN A 144 -12.43 -4.11 -4.06
C ASN A 144 -12.75 -4.01 -2.58
N ILE A 145 -13.90 -3.35 -2.24
CA ILE A 145 -14.24 -3.04 -0.86
C ILE A 145 -15.62 -3.59 -0.58
N ASN A 146 -15.76 -4.20 0.57
CA ASN A 146 -17.09 -4.62 1.02
C ASN A 146 -17.30 -4.00 2.40
N UNK A 147 -18.17 -3.09 2.51
CA UNK A 147 -18.44 -2.44 3.73
C UNK A 147 -19.51 -3.18 4.38
N UNK A 148 -19.09 -3.62 5.32
CA UNK A 148 -19.93 -4.53 5.97
C UNK A 148 -20.72 -3.85 6.96
N UNK A 149 -20.41 -3.41 7.91
CA UNK A 149 -21.18 -2.91 8.95
C UNK A 149 -20.84 -1.49 9.17
N UNK A 150 -21.67 -1.06 9.87
CA UNK A 150 -21.43 0.34 10.19
C UNK A 150 -22.08 0.64 11.47
N GLU A 151 -21.33 1.34 12.32
CA GLU A 151 -21.89 1.88 13.58
C GLU A 151 -21.87 3.39 13.48
N LYS A 152 -23.01 3.97 13.67
CA LYS A 152 -23.13 5.41 13.45
C LYS A 152 -22.36 6.19 14.51
N ASN A 153 -21.74 7.24 14.08
CA ASN A 153 -21.06 8.29 14.83
C ASN A 153 -20.81 7.94 16.29
N TRP A 154 -19.65 7.36 16.52
CA TRP A 154 -19.28 6.86 17.85
C TRP A 154 -19.31 7.92 18.93
N LYS A 155 -19.19 9.21 18.58
CA LYS A 155 -19.21 10.27 19.58
C LYS A 155 -20.56 10.42 20.27
N ASN A 156 -21.58 9.79 19.74
CA ASN A 156 -22.90 9.82 20.35
C ASN A 156 -23.09 8.77 21.42
N TYR A 157 -22.05 7.99 21.72
CA TYR A 157 -22.14 6.94 22.74
C TYR A 157 -21.45 7.30 24.03
#